data_7017b249706ad5dacc7772f721f6cbbe
#
_entry.id   7017b249706ad5dacc7772f721f6cbbe
#
_cell.length_a   1.000
_cell.length_b   1.000
_cell.length_c   1.000
_cell.angle_alpha   90.00
_cell.angle_beta   90.00
_cell.angle_gamma   90.00
#
_symmetry.space_group_name_H-M   'P 1'
#
loop_
_entity.id
_entity.type
_entity.pdbx_description
1 polymer ?
#
loop_
_entity_poly.entity_id
_entity_poly.type
_entity_poly.pdbx_seq_one_letter_code
_entity_poly.pdbx_strand_id
1 'polypeptide(L)'
;MMIFFGGTWIFPMFYHITEKYNSLIIFACLALLFVINEDWAGRLKSKDKVLIATVAALLIATANLFIIGSNKGCILIISDFLLLLYIAPHIKLTDTQYRTLAVFFLTMYGVWFLHDMEFSYNTNTGATYTVFSLFAALIILRYLSIEREIMGYFIVLALLRTGTLVLWHLARGAFSALFFFVCFFMLFLIFDPAKYRKAYAFLSCLAVFGSLLFVWAYVALSRTGYNARMPLFYKNVFSGREQIWTEVWNMLKRQPLLGIGSGYELSSFFEYNMHNAMYDILIVHGFIVFAISAFVIIARLIGMRDRIRANPYTLIAGSAIFAIFFESFIDMDLMWADYAPILFFLLITLYRDEEWEIAKKGSTSVADAGEVRLEPSLKPDGTS
;
A
#
# COMPACT_ATOMS: atom_id res chain seq x y z
N MET A 1 -5.73 17.88 -4.78
CA MET A 1 -5.75 16.74 -3.86
C MET A 1 -4.43 16.62 -3.08
N MET A 2 -3.32 16.22 -3.68
CA MET A 2 -2.06 15.97 -2.96
C MET A 2 -1.48 17.19 -2.24
N ILE A 3 -1.55 18.39 -2.83
CA ILE A 3 -1.12 19.63 -2.18
C ILE A 3 -1.99 19.95 -0.96
N PHE A 4 -3.31 19.68 -1.05
CA PHE A 4 -4.22 19.85 0.06
C PHE A 4 -3.89 18.91 1.22
N PHE A 5 -3.73 17.62 0.95
CA PHE A 5 -3.34 16.63 1.97
C PHE A 5 -1.96 16.92 2.55
N GLY A 6 -0.98 17.29 1.72
CA GLY A 6 0.34 17.66 2.20
C GLY A 6 0.32 18.88 3.10
N GLY A 7 -0.51 19.88 2.77
CA GLY A 7 -0.70 21.05 3.62
C GLY A 7 -1.28 20.69 4.99
N THR A 8 -2.19 19.72 5.05
CA THR A 8 -2.80 19.28 6.32
C THR A 8 -1.84 18.47 7.19
N TRP A 9 -0.90 17.75 6.58
CA TRP A 9 0.15 17.04 7.31
C TRP A 9 1.19 17.99 7.91
N ILE A 10 1.45 19.11 7.24
CA ILE A 10 2.41 20.13 7.71
C ILE A 10 1.79 21.04 8.77
N PHE A 11 0.51 21.34 8.65
CA PHE A 11 -0.18 22.29 9.52
C PHE A 11 -1.25 21.60 10.35
N PRO A 12 -0.99 21.27 11.63
CA PRO A 12 -1.94 20.57 12.50
C PRO A 12 -3.32 21.24 12.61
N MET A 13 -3.38 22.57 12.48
CA MET A 13 -4.67 23.28 12.51
C MET A 13 -5.62 22.91 11.36
N PHE A 14 -5.09 22.48 10.20
CA PHE A 14 -5.90 22.00 9.09
C PHE A 14 -6.29 20.53 9.23
N TYR A 15 -5.59 19.80 10.10
CA TYR A 15 -5.85 18.39 10.34
C TYR A 15 -7.29 18.13 10.78
N HIS A 16 -7.82 18.90 11.73
CA HIS A 16 -9.21 18.75 12.20
C HIS A 16 -10.26 18.97 11.10
N ILE A 17 -9.95 19.82 10.12
CA ILE A 17 -10.84 20.02 8.97
C ILE A 17 -10.76 18.84 8.01
N THR A 18 -9.55 18.35 7.76
CA THR A 18 -9.32 17.26 6.81
C THR A 18 -9.71 15.92 7.35
N GLU A 19 -9.45 15.61 8.62
CA GLU A 19 -9.85 14.36 9.26
C GLU A 19 -11.34 14.05 9.01
N LYS A 20 -12.19 15.07 9.13
CA LYS A 20 -13.63 14.93 8.93
C LYS A 20 -14.03 14.67 7.46
N TYR A 21 -13.27 15.19 6.49
CA TYR A 21 -13.65 15.20 5.07
C TYR A 21 -12.69 14.41 4.17
N ASN A 22 -11.61 13.85 4.71
CA ASN A 22 -10.59 13.15 3.95
C ASN A 22 -11.16 12.11 2.99
N SER A 23 -11.90 11.13 3.50
CA SER A 23 -12.47 10.07 2.67
C SER A 23 -13.44 10.62 1.64
N LEU A 24 -14.24 11.63 1.97
CA LEU A 24 -15.16 12.25 1.02
C LEU A 24 -14.40 12.93 -0.13
N ILE A 25 -13.31 13.63 0.17
CA ILE A 25 -12.50 14.32 -0.84
C ILE A 25 -11.77 13.29 -1.72
N ILE A 26 -11.20 12.26 -1.13
CA ILE A 26 -10.56 11.16 -1.88
C ILE A 26 -11.58 10.48 -2.78
N PHE A 27 -12.73 10.11 -2.23
CA PHE A 27 -13.82 9.49 -3.00
C PHE A 27 -14.23 10.36 -4.19
N ALA A 28 -14.48 11.66 -3.97
CA ALA A 28 -14.85 12.58 -5.04
C ALA A 28 -13.77 12.66 -6.13
N CYS A 29 -12.50 12.72 -5.75
CA CYS A 29 -11.38 12.72 -6.70
C CYS A 29 -11.28 11.41 -7.48
N LEU A 30 -11.40 10.25 -6.81
CA LEU A 30 -11.35 8.94 -7.46
C LEU A 30 -12.57 8.70 -8.36
N ALA A 31 -13.77 9.10 -7.91
CA ALA A 31 -14.98 9.01 -8.72
C ALA A 31 -14.86 9.90 -9.98
N LEU A 32 -14.32 11.11 -9.84
CA LEU A 32 -14.07 11.99 -10.99
C LEU A 32 -13.06 11.37 -11.96
N LEU A 33 -11.95 10.82 -11.47
CA LEU A 33 -10.97 10.12 -12.29
C LEU A 33 -11.57 8.91 -12.99
N PHE A 34 -12.44 8.17 -12.30
CA PHE A 34 -13.17 7.03 -12.88
C PHE A 34 -14.08 7.47 -14.04
N VAL A 35 -14.82 8.57 -13.86
CA VAL A 35 -15.74 9.09 -14.90
C VAL A 35 -14.99 9.68 -16.10
N ILE A 36 -13.87 10.39 -15.86
CA ILE A 36 -13.07 11.02 -16.92
C ILE A 36 -12.27 9.98 -17.71
N ASN A 37 -11.99 8.82 -17.13
CA ASN A 37 -11.27 7.76 -17.83
C ASN A 37 -12.16 7.18 -18.95
N GLU A 38 -11.93 7.64 -20.18
CA GLU A 38 -12.74 7.31 -21.37
C GLU A 38 -12.83 5.80 -21.65
N ASP A 39 -11.92 5.00 -21.08
CA ASP A 39 -11.84 3.56 -21.34
C ASP A 39 -12.76 2.69 -20.42
N TRP A 40 -13.40 3.29 -19.41
CA TRP A 40 -14.23 2.51 -18.47
C TRP A 40 -15.40 1.79 -19.15
N ALA A 41 -16.04 2.44 -20.14
CA ALA A 41 -17.15 1.84 -20.90
C ALA A 41 -16.69 0.69 -21.79
N GLY A 42 -15.51 0.81 -22.40
CA GLY A 42 -14.88 -0.26 -23.17
C GLY A 42 -14.53 -1.46 -22.27
N ARG A 43 -14.02 -1.21 -21.08
CA ARG A 43 -13.68 -2.25 -20.07
C ARG A 43 -14.92 -2.99 -19.57
N LEU A 44 -16.03 -2.27 -19.36
CA LEU A 44 -17.30 -2.91 -18.99
C LEU A 44 -17.79 -3.82 -20.10
N LYS A 45 -17.70 -3.38 -21.38
CA LYS A 45 -18.04 -4.19 -22.56
C LYS A 45 -17.12 -5.39 -22.71
N SER A 46 -15.83 -5.26 -22.42
CA SER A 46 -14.84 -6.36 -22.45
C SER A 46 -14.96 -7.33 -21.26
N LYS A 47 -15.91 -7.11 -20.34
CA LYS A 47 -16.13 -7.91 -19.12
C LYS A 47 -14.89 -7.95 -18.22
N ASP A 48 -14.26 -6.81 -17.97
CA ASP A 48 -13.17 -6.70 -17.00
C ASP A 48 -13.65 -7.20 -15.62
N LYS A 49 -13.14 -8.36 -15.23
CA LYS A 49 -13.55 -9.04 -14.00
C LYS A 49 -13.23 -8.21 -12.74
N VAL A 50 -12.16 -7.44 -12.76
CA VAL A 50 -11.77 -6.61 -11.62
C VAL A 50 -12.70 -5.41 -11.50
N LEU A 51 -13.08 -4.77 -12.62
CA LEU A 51 -14.09 -3.71 -12.63
C LEU A 51 -15.43 -4.22 -12.11
N ILE A 52 -15.90 -5.34 -12.66
CA ILE A 52 -17.19 -5.94 -12.27
C ILE A 52 -17.18 -6.27 -10.76
N ALA A 53 -16.10 -6.87 -10.27
CA ALA A 53 -15.95 -7.20 -8.85
C ALA A 53 -15.92 -5.93 -7.98
N THR A 54 -15.17 -4.90 -8.39
CA THR A 54 -15.12 -3.62 -7.68
C THR A 54 -16.51 -3.00 -7.56
N VAL A 55 -17.23 -2.88 -8.68
CA VAL A 55 -18.60 -2.34 -8.70
C VAL A 55 -19.56 -3.19 -7.86
N ALA A 56 -19.48 -4.51 -7.97
CA ALA A 56 -20.30 -5.41 -7.18
C ALA A 56 -20.04 -5.26 -5.67
N ALA A 57 -18.77 -5.19 -5.24
CA ALA A 57 -18.43 -4.97 -3.84
C ALA A 57 -19.03 -3.66 -3.31
N LEU A 58 -18.90 -2.56 -4.09
CA LEU A 58 -19.42 -1.25 -3.71
C LEU A 58 -20.95 -1.22 -3.65
N LEU A 59 -21.63 -1.85 -4.60
CA LEU A 59 -23.10 -1.94 -4.59
C LEU A 59 -23.60 -2.75 -3.39
N ILE A 60 -22.97 -3.88 -3.08
CA ILE A 60 -23.35 -4.71 -1.93
C ILE A 60 -23.04 -3.97 -0.62
N ALA A 61 -21.87 -3.36 -0.48
CA ALA A 61 -21.53 -2.57 0.69
C ALA A 61 -22.52 -1.41 0.91
N THR A 62 -22.93 -0.73 -0.16
CA THR A 62 -23.95 0.32 -0.11
C THR A 62 -25.32 -0.23 0.28
N ALA A 63 -25.74 -1.38 -0.26
CA ALA A 63 -26.98 -2.02 0.14
C ALA A 63 -26.96 -2.41 1.63
N ASN A 64 -25.84 -2.93 2.12
CA ASN A 64 -25.65 -3.27 3.53
C ASN A 64 -25.81 -2.05 4.45
N LEU A 65 -25.39 -0.86 4.01
CA LEU A 65 -25.61 0.38 4.76
C LEU A 65 -27.08 0.60 5.12
N PHE A 66 -27.98 0.40 4.13
CA PHE A 66 -29.42 0.58 4.34
C PHE A 66 -30.05 -0.56 5.13
N ILE A 67 -29.53 -1.77 5.03
CA ILE A 67 -30.04 -2.94 5.75
C ILE A 67 -29.63 -2.93 7.21
N ILE A 68 -28.37 -2.58 7.50
CA ILE A 68 -27.80 -2.68 8.85
C ILE A 68 -27.84 -1.33 9.60
N GLY A 69 -28.07 -0.23 8.87
CA GLY A 69 -28.02 1.13 9.44
C GLY A 69 -26.59 1.60 9.76
N SER A 70 -25.62 1.19 8.97
CA SER A 70 -24.20 1.49 9.18
C SER A 70 -23.86 2.97 8.96
N ASN A 71 -22.77 3.43 9.55
CA ASN A 71 -22.25 4.78 9.33
C ASN A 71 -21.76 4.94 7.88
N LYS A 72 -22.08 6.08 7.26
CA LYS A 72 -21.66 6.42 5.88
C LYS A 72 -20.13 6.41 5.69
N GLY A 73 -19.37 6.67 6.76
CA GLY A 73 -17.90 6.67 6.71
C GLY A 73 -17.30 5.33 6.27
N CYS A 74 -17.86 4.20 6.70
CA CYS A 74 -17.32 2.90 6.33
C CYS A 74 -17.42 2.60 4.82
N ILE A 75 -18.45 3.13 4.16
CA ILE A 75 -18.61 3.01 2.70
C ILE A 75 -17.59 3.85 1.96
N LEU A 76 -17.31 5.06 2.45
CA LEU A 76 -16.27 5.89 1.84
C LEU A 76 -14.90 5.22 1.93
N ILE A 77 -14.53 4.67 3.09
CA ILE A 77 -13.25 4.01 3.31
C ILE A 77 -13.05 2.84 2.34
N ILE A 78 -14.01 1.93 2.26
CA ILE A 78 -13.89 0.78 1.34
C ILE A 78 -13.95 1.21 -0.13
N SER A 79 -14.74 2.25 -0.45
CA SER A 79 -14.83 2.79 -1.81
C SER A 79 -13.52 3.43 -2.23
N ASP A 80 -12.91 4.25 -1.38
CA ASP A 80 -11.61 4.87 -1.64
C ASP A 80 -10.56 3.81 -1.93
N PHE A 81 -10.50 2.78 -1.10
CA PHE A 81 -9.53 1.72 -1.24
C PHE A 81 -9.71 0.91 -2.54
N LEU A 82 -10.92 0.42 -2.81
CA LEU A 82 -11.19 -0.40 -4.00
C LEU A 82 -11.10 0.39 -5.30
N LEU A 83 -11.59 1.64 -5.33
CA LEU A 83 -11.46 2.53 -6.49
C LEU A 83 -10.01 2.88 -6.75
N LEU A 84 -9.24 3.17 -5.72
CA LEU A 84 -7.80 3.44 -5.84
C LEU A 84 -7.07 2.26 -6.47
N LEU A 85 -7.29 1.05 -5.98
CA LEU A 85 -6.71 -0.17 -6.54
C LEU A 85 -7.13 -0.41 -7.99
N TYR A 86 -8.37 -0.06 -8.34
CA TYR A 86 -8.86 -0.20 -9.71
C TYR A 86 -8.29 0.87 -10.64
N ILE A 87 -8.33 2.14 -10.23
CA ILE A 87 -8.02 3.28 -11.10
C ILE A 87 -6.52 3.45 -11.32
N ALA A 88 -5.68 3.27 -10.30
CA ALA A 88 -4.24 3.56 -10.38
C ALA A 88 -3.53 2.89 -11.57
N PRO A 89 -3.81 1.62 -11.93
CA PRO A 89 -3.19 0.98 -13.10
C PRO A 89 -3.59 1.58 -14.46
N HIS A 90 -4.61 2.40 -14.50
CA HIS A 90 -5.15 2.98 -15.73
C HIS A 90 -4.84 4.46 -15.91
N ILE A 91 -4.26 5.09 -14.89
CA ILE A 91 -3.86 6.49 -14.94
C ILE A 91 -2.56 6.63 -15.73
N LYS A 92 -2.62 7.48 -16.75
CA LYS A 92 -1.44 7.88 -17.51
C LYS A 92 -1.03 9.28 -17.06
N LEU A 93 0.13 9.40 -16.43
CA LEU A 93 0.72 10.68 -16.07
C LEU A 93 1.74 11.08 -17.12
N THR A 94 1.75 12.36 -17.48
CA THR A 94 2.87 12.93 -18.22
C THR A 94 4.12 12.96 -17.33
N ASP A 95 5.30 13.00 -17.95
CA ASP A 95 6.57 13.09 -17.22
C ASP A 95 6.59 14.29 -16.25
N THR A 96 6.09 15.44 -16.69
CA THR A 96 5.98 16.64 -15.84
C THR A 96 5.08 16.43 -14.63
N GLN A 97 3.91 15.79 -14.82
CA GLN A 97 3.01 15.49 -13.71
C GLN A 97 3.66 14.51 -12.71
N TYR A 98 4.32 13.47 -13.21
CA TYR A 98 5.01 12.52 -12.38
C TYR A 98 6.15 13.18 -11.57
N ARG A 99 6.97 14.03 -12.22
CA ARG A 99 8.02 14.81 -11.54
C ARG A 99 7.47 15.73 -10.46
N THR A 100 6.35 16.39 -10.74
CA THR A 100 5.69 17.28 -9.77
C THR A 100 5.27 16.49 -8.51
N LEU A 101 4.64 15.32 -8.70
CA LEU A 101 4.29 14.44 -7.58
C LEU A 101 5.53 13.96 -6.83
N ALA A 102 6.55 13.63 -7.58
CA ALA A 102 7.83 13.21 -7.08
C ALA A 102 8.45 14.26 -6.16
N VAL A 103 8.61 15.47 -6.63
CA VAL A 103 9.14 16.60 -5.84
C VAL A 103 8.26 16.87 -4.61
N PHE A 104 6.94 16.79 -4.77
CA PHE A 104 6.02 16.95 -3.65
C PHE A 104 6.28 15.93 -2.53
N PHE A 105 6.38 14.63 -2.83
CA PHE A 105 6.63 13.61 -1.82
C PHE A 105 8.04 13.70 -1.21
N LEU A 106 9.04 14.10 -2.00
CA LEU A 106 10.38 14.37 -1.47
C LEU A 106 10.36 15.55 -0.48
N THR A 107 9.64 16.61 -0.81
CA THR A 107 9.48 17.77 0.08
C THR A 107 8.75 17.36 1.36
N MET A 108 7.69 16.57 1.25
CA MET A 108 6.97 16.04 2.42
C MET A 108 7.88 15.22 3.32
N TYR A 109 8.64 14.30 2.72
CA TYR A 109 9.61 13.53 3.49
C TYR A 109 10.69 14.42 4.12
N GLY A 110 11.20 15.43 3.38
CA GLY A 110 12.17 16.39 3.88
C GLY A 110 11.67 17.15 5.11
N VAL A 111 10.41 17.55 5.12
CA VAL A 111 9.78 18.19 6.28
C VAL A 111 9.77 17.25 7.49
N TRP A 112 9.34 16.00 7.32
CA TRP A 112 9.34 15.00 8.39
C TRP A 112 10.75 14.61 8.86
N PHE A 113 11.70 14.57 7.93
CA PHE A 113 13.10 14.28 8.22
C PHE A 113 13.75 15.35 9.10
N LEU A 114 13.45 16.63 8.84
CA LEU A 114 14.06 17.76 9.55
C LEU A 114 13.30 18.12 10.82
N HIS A 115 12.00 17.95 10.82
CA HIS A 115 11.13 18.40 11.91
C HIS A 115 10.37 17.21 12.47
N ASP A 116 10.59 16.92 13.74
CA ASP A 116 9.80 15.95 14.49
C ASP A 116 8.46 16.60 14.83
N MET A 117 7.46 16.35 13.99
CA MET A 117 6.11 16.89 14.19
C MET A 117 5.35 16.01 15.18
N GLU A 118 5.15 16.50 16.37
CA GLU A 118 4.21 15.91 17.32
C GLU A 118 2.77 16.24 16.89
N PHE A 119 2.01 15.23 16.48
CA PHE A 119 0.56 15.35 16.41
C PHE A 119 0.00 15.30 17.83
N SER A 120 -0.87 16.24 18.14
CA SER A 120 -1.38 16.45 19.50
C SER A 120 -2.17 15.28 20.09
N TYR A 121 -2.54 14.27 19.28
CA TYR A 121 -3.36 13.16 19.77
C TYR A 121 -2.80 11.75 19.44
N ASN A 122 -1.96 11.58 18.42
CA ASN A 122 -1.42 10.26 18.08
C ASN A 122 -0.02 10.33 17.46
N THR A 123 0.98 10.02 18.26
CA THR A 123 2.39 9.98 17.83
C THR A 123 2.67 8.90 16.77
N ASN A 124 1.85 7.83 16.72
CA ASN A 124 2.01 6.77 15.72
C ASN A 124 1.78 7.32 14.31
N THR A 125 0.80 8.22 14.13
CA THR A 125 0.45 8.80 12.83
C THR A 125 1.65 9.51 12.19
N GLY A 126 2.37 10.34 12.94
CA GLY A 126 3.57 11.02 12.44
C GLY A 126 4.67 10.05 12.01
N ALA A 127 4.87 8.97 12.76
CA ALA A 127 5.84 7.93 12.42
C ALA A 127 5.43 7.19 11.14
N THR A 128 4.16 6.85 10.97
CA THR A 128 3.66 6.20 9.74
C THR A 128 3.80 7.12 8.52
N TYR A 129 3.46 8.40 8.65
CA TYR A 129 3.68 9.37 7.57
C TYR A 129 5.15 9.45 7.16
N THR A 130 6.05 9.46 8.13
CA THR A 130 7.49 9.50 7.85
C THR A 130 7.93 8.27 7.07
N VAL A 131 7.49 7.07 7.45
CA VAL A 131 7.85 5.82 6.77
C VAL A 131 7.25 5.78 5.36
N PHE A 132 5.96 6.09 5.21
CA PHE A 132 5.30 5.99 3.90
C PHE A 132 5.81 7.06 2.93
N SER A 133 6.07 8.29 3.40
CA SER A 133 6.70 9.32 2.58
C SER A 133 8.15 8.99 2.23
N LEU A 134 8.90 8.28 3.08
CA LEU A 134 10.21 7.73 2.74
C LEU A 134 10.12 6.80 1.52
N PHE A 135 9.15 5.91 1.45
CA PHE A 135 8.99 4.99 0.31
C PHE A 135 8.84 5.77 -1.01
N ALA A 136 8.02 6.82 -1.01
CA ALA A 136 7.88 7.68 -2.17
C ALA A 136 9.19 8.47 -2.46
N ALA A 137 9.86 9.00 -1.44
CA ALA A 137 11.10 9.73 -1.58
C ALA A 137 12.22 8.88 -2.19
N LEU A 138 12.34 7.60 -1.82
CA LEU A 138 13.33 6.68 -2.39
C LEU A 138 13.14 6.48 -3.89
N ILE A 139 11.89 6.42 -4.37
CA ILE A 139 11.58 6.36 -5.79
C ILE A 139 12.14 7.59 -6.50
N ILE A 140 11.90 8.76 -5.93
CA ILE A 140 12.29 10.04 -6.52
C ILE A 140 13.79 10.23 -6.58
N LEU A 141 14.49 9.90 -5.51
CA LEU A 141 15.94 9.96 -5.48
C LEU A 141 16.56 9.17 -6.62
N ARG A 142 15.98 8.02 -6.92
CA ARG A 142 16.42 7.20 -8.04
C ARG A 142 16.08 7.84 -9.39
N TYR A 143 14.91 8.46 -9.49
CA TYR A 143 14.44 9.14 -10.69
C TYR A 143 15.30 10.38 -11.05
N LEU A 144 15.78 11.12 -10.06
CA LEU A 144 16.61 12.31 -10.27
C LEU A 144 18.04 11.98 -10.75
N SER A 145 18.36 10.71 -10.95
CA SER A 145 19.67 10.25 -11.47
C SER A 145 20.87 10.81 -10.66
N ILE A 146 20.70 10.96 -9.34
CA ILE A 146 21.77 11.39 -8.46
C ILE A 146 22.92 10.37 -8.49
N GLU A 147 24.14 10.84 -8.39
CA GLU A 147 25.34 9.99 -8.32
C GLU A 147 25.14 8.86 -7.30
N ARG A 148 25.51 7.64 -7.73
CA ARG A 148 25.21 6.40 -6.99
C ARG A 148 25.73 6.44 -5.55
N GLU A 149 26.88 7.04 -5.32
CA GLU A 149 27.49 7.14 -4.00
C GLU A 149 26.71 8.09 -3.09
N ILE A 150 26.41 9.30 -3.58
CA ILE A 150 25.61 10.31 -2.85
C ILE A 150 24.25 9.75 -2.52
N MET A 151 23.62 9.05 -3.46
CA MET A 151 22.35 8.39 -3.23
C MET A 151 22.44 7.31 -2.15
N GLY A 152 23.51 6.51 -2.12
CA GLY A 152 23.75 5.51 -1.09
C GLY A 152 23.81 6.13 0.31
N TYR A 153 24.57 7.20 0.48
CA TYR A 153 24.64 7.95 1.75
C TYR A 153 23.28 8.49 2.17
N PHE A 154 22.55 9.09 1.22
CA PHE A 154 21.23 9.62 1.52
C PHE A 154 20.25 8.53 1.96
N ILE A 155 20.21 7.38 1.28
CA ILE A 155 19.35 6.24 1.64
C ILE A 155 19.68 5.75 3.06
N VAL A 156 20.96 5.56 3.38
CA VAL A 156 21.37 5.12 4.72
C VAL A 156 20.95 6.14 5.78
N LEU A 157 21.23 7.43 5.54
CA LEU A 157 20.85 8.49 6.47
C LEU A 157 19.33 8.58 6.66
N ALA A 158 18.56 8.48 5.56
CA ALA A 158 17.10 8.48 5.58
C ALA A 158 16.53 7.30 6.37
N LEU A 159 17.05 6.09 6.15
CA LEU A 159 16.64 4.90 6.90
C LEU A 159 16.98 5.01 8.39
N LEU A 160 18.18 5.46 8.73
CA LEU A 160 18.58 5.65 10.11
C LEU A 160 17.71 6.70 10.83
N ARG A 161 17.51 7.86 10.20
CA ARG A 161 16.68 8.92 10.78
C ARG A 161 15.22 8.47 10.93
N THR A 162 14.65 7.85 9.90
CA THR A 162 13.30 7.32 9.96
C THR A 162 13.17 6.24 11.05
N GLY A 163 14.12 5.32 11.13
CA GLY A 163 14.16 4.31 12.17
C GLY A 163 14.25 4.91 13.58
N THR A 164 15.06 5.95 13.79
CA THR A 164 15.13 6.64 15.09
C THR A 164 13.83 7.33 15.45
N LEU A 165 13.17 8.01 14.51
CA LEU A 165 11.86 8.64 14.74
C LEU A 165 10.80 7.61 15.11
N VAL A 166 10.74 6.49 14.38
CA VAL A 166 9.79 5.40 14.65
C VAL A 166 9.99 4.80 16.05
N LEU A 167 11.23 4.61 16.46
CA LEU A 167 11.55 4.11 17.80
C LEU A 167 11.25 5.16 18.88
N TRP A 168 11.53 6.42 18.61
CA TRP A 168 11.22 7.53 19.53
C TRP A 168 9.71 7.61 19.82
N HIS A 169 8.88 7.49 18.80
CA HIS A 169 7.43 7.48 18.94
C HIS A 169 6.85 6.14 19.43
N LEU A 170 7.68 5.13 19.61
CA LEU A 170 7.25 3.77 20.00
C LEU A 170 6.13 3.24 19.07
N ALA A 171 6.20 3.56 17.77
CA ALA A 171 5.20 3.28 16.76
C ALA A 171 5.45 1.89 16.13
N ARG A 172 4.74 0.87 16.65
CA ARG A 172 4.93 -0.53 16.19
C ARG A 172 4.50 -0.74 14.74
N GLY A 173 3.40 -0.10 14.29
CA GLY A 173 2.93 -0.16 12.90
C GLY A 173 3.99 0.37 11.94
N ALA A 174 4.43 1.62 12.15
CA ALA A 174 5.46 2.24 11.33
C ALA A 174 6.78 1.44 11.32
N PHE A 175 7.19 0.87 12.47
CA PHE A 175 8.37 0.01 12.53
C PHE A 175 8.20 -1.25 11.68
N SER A 176 7.03 -1.89 11.75
CA SER A 176 6.75 -3.08 10.94
C SER A 176 6.72 -2.77 9.45
N ALA A 177 6.16 -1.62 9.04
CA ALA A 177 6.20 -1.18 7.66
C ALA A 177 7.64 -1.01 7.15
N LEU A 178 8.51 -0.35 7.93
CA LEU A 178 9.92 -0.19 7.57
C LEU A 178 10.66 -1.53 7.51
N PHE A 179 10.42 -2.41 8.48
CA PHE A 179 11.00 -3.76 8.51
C PHE A 179 10.55 -4.60 7.30
N PHE A 180 9.26 -4.65 7.03
CA PHE A 180 8.74 -5.39 5.88
C PHE A 180 9.20 -4.80 4.55
N PHE A 181 9.36 -3.47 4.46
CA PHE A 181 9.93 -2.85 3.27
C PHE A 181 11.32 -3.38 2.97
N VAL A 182 12.21 -3.42 3.96
CA VAL A 182 13.55 -3.97 3.79
C VAL A 182 13.49 -5.45 3.43
N CYS A 183 12.65 -6.24 4.10
CA CYS A 183 12.47 -7.66 3.81
C CYS A 183 11.99 -7.90 2.37
N PHE A 184 10.97 -7.19 1.90
CA PHE A 184 10.44 -7.35 0.55
C PHE A 184 11.39 -6.79 -0.52
N PHE A 185 12.09 -5.70 -0.22
CA PHE A 185 13.11 -5.18 -1.11
C PHE A 185 14.20 -6.23 -1.35
N MET A 186 14.74 -6.82 -0.28
CA MET A 186 15.72 -7.90 -0.38
C MET A 186 15.15 -9.15 -1.04
N LEU A 187 13.92 -9.55 -0.69
CA LEU A 187 13.24 -10.70 -1.28
C LEU A 187 13.10 -10.53 -2.80
N PHE A 188 12.56 -9.41 -3.28
CA PHE A 188 12.36 -9.16 -4.71
C PHE A 188 13.65 -8.84 -5.44
N LEU A 189 14.70 -8.39 -4.76
CA LEU A 189 16.03 -8.27 -5.33
C LEU A 189 16.64 -9.65 -5.64
N ILE A 190 16.44 -10.63 -4.74
CA ILE A 190 17.01 -11.99 -4.88
C ILE A 190 16.08 -12.87 -5.74
N PHE A 191 14.79 -12.87 -5.45
CA PHE A 191 13.80 -13.71 -6.13
C PHE A 191 12.97 -12.89 -7.11
N ASP A 192 13.07 -13.26 -8.38
CA ASP A 192 12.29 -12.63 -9.44
C ASP A 192 10.82 -13.07 -9.38
N PRO A 193 9.88 -12.16 -9.10
CA PRO A 193 8.45 -12.48 -9.07
C PRO A 193 7.93 -13.08 -10.38
N ALA A 194 8.44 -12.62 -11.54
CA ALA A 194 8.04 -13.12 -12.84
C ALA A 194 8.44 -14.58 -13.06
N LYS A 195 9.59 -14.98 -12.51
CA LYS A 195 10.09 -16.36 -12.57
C LYS A 195 9.39 -17.27 -11.57
N TYR A 196 9.21 -16.81 -10.33
CA TYR A 196 8.65 -17.60 -9.22
C TYR A 196 7.15 -17.36 -9.02
N ARG A 197 6.36 -17.49 -10.10
CA ARG A 197 4.93 -17.14 -10.17
C ARG A 197 4.07 -17.73 -9.06
N LYS A 198 4.28 -19.01 -8.72
CA LYS A 198 3.50 -19.70 -7.67
C LYS A 198 3.80 -19.14 -6.29
N ALA A 199 5.09 -18.91 -5.97
CA ALA A 199 5.49 -18.31 -4.70
C ALA A 199 4.97 -16.88 -4.57
N TYR A 200 5.03 -16.09 -5.65
CA TYR A 200 4.48 -14.74 -5.67
C TYR A 200 2.95 -14.73 -5.51
N ALA A 201 2.23 -15.63 -6.18
CA ALA A 201 0.78 -15.76 -6.00
C ALA A 201 0.44 -16.16 -4.54
N PHE A 202 1.20 -17.09 -3.95
CA PHE A 202 1.06 -17.43 -2.53
C PHE A 202 1.30 -16.21 -1.63
N LEU A 203 2.35 -15.42 -1.89
CA LEU A 203 2.64 -14.19 -1.15
C LEU A 203 1.49 -13.16 -1.28
N SER A 204 0.90 -13.03 -2.47
CA SER A 204 -0.27 -12.16 -2.71
C SER A 204 -1.51 -12.62 -1.93
N CYS A 205 -1.74 -13.93 -1.84
CA CYS A 205 -2.79 -14.49 -1.00
C CYS A 205 -2.48 -14.29 0.50
N LEU A 206 -1.22 -14.44 0.90
CA LEU A 206 -0.79 -14.22 2.28
C LEU A 206 -0.97 -12.75 2.71
N ALA A 207 -0.79 -11.78 1.81
CA ALA A 207 -1.04 -10.36 2.08
C ALA A 207 -2.50 -10.08 2.50
N VAL A 208 -3.46 -10.91 2.07
CA VAL A 208 -4.88 -10.77 2.41
C VAL A 208 -5.27 -11.73 3.54
N PHE A 209 -5.14 -13.03 3.30
CA PHE A 209 -5.60 -14.05 4.26
C PHE A 209 -4.66 -14.23 5.44
N GLY A 210 -3.38 -13.91 5.28
CA GLY A 210 -2.41 -13.89 6.37
C GLY A 210 -2.77 -12.92 7.49
N SER A 211 -3.43 -11.81 7.13
CA SER A 211 -3.98 -10.86 8.07
C SER A 211 -5.02 -11.48 9.01
N LEU A 212 -5.96 -12.28 8.47
CA LEU A 212 -6.95 -13.00 9.27
C LEU A 212 -6.31 -14.10 10.12
N LEU A 213 -5.32 -14.81 9.54
CA LEU A 213 -4.56 -15.82 10.26
C LEU A 213 -3.77 -15.19 11.42
N PHE A 214 -3.22 -14.00 11.23
CA PHE A 214 -2.54 -13.24 12.27
C PHE A 214 -3.50 -12.90 13.42
N VAL A 215 -4.71 -12.37 13.13
CA VAL A 215 -5.74 -12.10 14.13
C VAL A 215 -6.06 -13.35 14.94
N TRP A 216 -6.31 -14.47 14.25
CA TRP A 216 -6.60 -15.74 14.90
C TRP A 216 -5.45 -16.21 15.80
N ALA A 217 -4.22 -16.19 15.30
CA ALA A 217 -3.04 -16.60 16.07
C ALA A 217 -2.78 -15.70 17.28
N TYR A 218 -2.96 -14.39 17.12
CA TYR A 218 -2.79 -13.41 18.19
C TYR A 218 -3.82 -13.64 19.32
N VAL A 219 -5.10 -13.83 18.98
CA VAL A 219 -6.16 -14.13 19.94
C VAL A 219 -5.93 -15.49 20.61
N ALA A 220 -5.50 -16.52 19.86
CA ALA A 220 -5.19 -17.82 20.42
C ALA A 220 -4.02 -17.73 21.41
N LEU A 221 -2.96 -17.00 21.05
CA LEU A 221 -1.79 -16.83 21.93
C LEU A 221 -2.15 -16.05 23.21
N SER A 222 -3.01 -15.02 23.13
CA SER A 222 -3.43 -14.25 24.31
C SER A 222 -4.14 -15.12 25.36
N ARG A 223 -4.87 -16.15 24.93
CA ARG A 223 -5.59 -17.08 25.79
C ARG A 223 -4.67 -18.06 26.54
N THR A 224 -3.42 -18.20 26.14
CA THR A 224 -2.44 -19.07 26.84
C THR A 224 -1.87 -18.41 28.10
N GLY A 225 -2.23 -17.17 28.41
CA GLY A 225 -1.64 -16.40 29.51
C GLY A 225 -0.24 -15.86 29.22
N TYR A 226 0.24 -16.00 27.97
CA TYR A 226 1.51 -15.41 27.54
C TYR A 226 1.44 -13.90 27.63
N ASN A 227 2.30 -13.30 28.45
CA ASN A 227 2.36 -11.84 28.63
C ASN A 227 3.82 -11.41 28.59
N ALA A 228 4.32 -11.15 27.39
CA ALA A 228 5.67 -10.65 27.19
C ALA A 228 5.65 -9.16 26.86
N ARG A 229 6.68 -8.45 27.34
CA ARG A 229 6.98 -7.08 26.88
C ARG A 229 7.86 -7.13 25.64
N MET A 230 7.55 -6.29 24.68
CA MET A 230 8.39 -6.07 23.51
C MET A 230 9.61 -5.22 23.93
N PRO A 231 10.84 -5.74 23.83
CA PRO A 231 12.02 -5.04 24.38
C PRO A 231 12.24 -3.63 23.78
N LEU A 232 12.03 -3.49 22.46
CA LEU A 232 12.27 -2.22 21.74
C LEU A 232 11.19 -1.15 22.01
N PHE A 233 9.98 -1.55 22.42
CA PHE A 233 8.85 -0.63 22.54
C PHE A 233 8.37 -0.46 23.98
N TYR A 234 8.92 -1.22 24.93
CA TYR A 234 8.51 -1.22 26.33
C TYR A 234 6.99 -1.42 26.54
N LYS A 235 6.29 -1.88 25.51
CA LYS A 235 4.84 -2.15 25.48
C LYS A 235 4.60 -3.66 25.56
N ASN A 236 3.48 -4.05 26.14
CA ASN A 236 3.05 -5.46 26.11
C ASN A 236 2.78 -5.89 24.65
N VAL A 237 3.04 -7.16 24.36
CA VAL A 237 2.67 -7.77 23.05
C VAL A 237 1.18 -7.60 22.84
N PHE A 238 0.38 -7.94 23.86
CA PHE A 238 -1.05 -7.73 23.86
C PHE A 238 -1.40 -6.33 24.35
N SER A 239 -2.23 -5.62 23.60
CA SER A 239 -2.60 -4.22 23.83
C SER A 239 -4.11 -4.00 23.89
N GLY A 240 -4.89 -5.04 24.20
CA GLY A 240 -6.35 -5.00 24.21
C GLY A 240 -6.99 -5.36 22.86
N ARG A 241 -6.22 -5.45 21.79
CA ARG A 241 -6.73 -5.82 20.45
C ARG A 241 -7.37 -7.21 20.44
N GLU A 242 -6.82 -8.15 21.23
CA GLU A 242 -7.36 -9.50 21.39
C GLU A 242 -8.81 -9.51 21.93
N GLN A 243 -9.13 -8.54 22.79
CA GLN A 243 -10.48 -8.38 23.32
C GLN A 243 -11.40 -7.81 22.24
N ILE A 244 -10.99 -6.73 21.59
CA ILE A 244 -11.72 -6.11 20.47
C ILE A 244 -12.04 -7.17 19.43
N TRP A 245 -11.01 -7.88 18.93
CA TRP A 245 -11.17 -8.87 17.87
C TRP A 245 -12.06 -10.05 18.27
N THR A 246 -12.00 -10.48 19.53
CA THR A 246 -12.89 -11.53 20.05
C THR A 246 -14.34 -11.06 20.10
N GLU A 247 -14.58 -9.85 20.57
CA GLU A 247 -15.93 -9.30 20.73
C GLU A 247 -16.61 -9.08 19.37
N VAL A 248 -15.94 -8.40 18.43
CA VAL A 248 -16.50 -8.18 17.09
C VAL A 248 -16.70 -9.48 16.31
N TRP A 249 -15.83 -10.49 16.51
CA TRP A 249 -16.04 -11.82 15.93
C TRP A 249 -17.33 -12.48 16.44
N ASN A 250 -17.61 -12.35 17.72
CA ASN A 250 -18.84 -12.89 18.30
C ASN A 250 -20.09 -12.14 17.78
N MET A 251 -19.98 -10.86 17.48
CA MET A 251 -21.04 -10.10 16.82
C MET A 251 -21.23 -10.56 15.37
N LEU A 252 -20.12 -10.72 14.60
CA LEU A 252 -20.19 -11.17 13.21
C LEU A 252 -20.85 -12.53 13.04
N LYS A 253 -20.67 -13.46 13.98
CA LYS A 253 -21.33 -14.79 13.94
C LYS A 253 -22.85 -14.72 13.83
N ARG A 254 -23.47 -13.62 14.25
CA ARG A 254 -24.93 -13.44 14.21
C ARG A 254 -25.42 -13.05 12.81
N GLN A 255 -24.58 -12.37 12.01
CA GLN A 255 -24.89 -11.92 10.67
C GLN A 255 -23.66 -11.95 9.74
N PRO A 256 -23.09 -13.16 9.48
CA PRO A 256 -21.78 -13.30 8.87
C PRO A 256 -21.71 -12.81 7.42
N LEU A 257 -22.79 -12.89 6.68
CA LEU A 257 -22.81 -12.56 5.25
C LEU A 257 -22.77 -11.06 4.99
N LEU A 258 -23.46 -10.27 5.81
CA LEU A 258 -23.63 -8.83 5.61
C LEU A 258 -22.66 -8.00 6.46
N GLY A 259 -22.04 -8.59 7.49
CA GLY A 259 -21.22 -7.86 8.45
C GLY A 259 -22.05 -7.21 9.57
N ILE A 260 -21.34 -6.52 10.49
CA ILE A 260 -21.98 -5.85 11.62
C ILE A 260 -22.15 -4.35 11.40
N GLY A 261 -21.67 -3.82 10.28
CA GLY A 261 -21.61 -2.38 10.03
C GLY A 261 -20.53 -1.70 10.88
N SER A 262 -20.46 -0.37 10.82
CA SER A 262 -19.50 0.44 11.58
C SER A 262 -20.09 1.12 12.81
N GLY A 263 -21.40 0.95 13.05
CA GLY A 263 -22.09 1.54 14.20
C GLY A 263 -22.15 0.62 15.44
N TYR A 264 -21.33 -0.42 15.49
CA TYR A 264 -21.30 -1.34 16.62
C TYR A 264 -20.60 -0.69 17.83
N GLU A 265 -21.07 -1.05 19.03
CA GLU A 265 -20.49 -0.61 20.29
C GLU A 265 -19.81 -1.79 20.98
N LEU A 266 -18.62 -1.53 21.56
CA LEU A 266 -17.89 -2.50 22.34
C LEU A 266 -18.17 -2.32 23.82
N SER A 267 -18.32 -3.44 24.54
CA SER A 267 -18.61 -3.42 25.98
C SER A 267 -17.44 -2.91 26.83
N SER A 268 -16.21 -3.01 26.29
CA SER A 268 -14.98 -2.79 27.05
C SER A 268 -14.20 -1.54 26.65
N PHE A 269 -14.59 -0.84 25.57
CA PHE A 269 -13.82 0.28 25.01
C PHE A 269 -14.74 1.41 24.55
N PHE A 270 -14.41 2.65 24.93
CA PHE A 270 -15.13 3.85 24.49
C PHE A 270 -14.65 4.36 23.13
N GLU A 271 -13.35 4.24 22.86
CA GLU A 271 -12.73 4.57 21.59
C GLU A 271 -11.90 3.37 21.11
N TYR A 272 -12.13 2.95 19.89
CA TYR A 272 -11.39 1.82 19.32
C TYR A 272 -11.20 1.97 17.82
N ASN A 273 -10.15 1.33 17.38
CA ASN A 273 -9.84 1.11 15.98
C ASN A 273 -9.65 -0.40 15.81
N MET A 274 -10.08 -0.96 14.70
CA MET A 274 -9.92 -2.39 14.42
C MET A 274 -8.45 -2.81 14.36
N HIS A 275 -7.54 -1.91 14.05
CA HIS A 275 -6.10 -2.16 13.93
C HIS A 275 -5.73 -3.35 13.05
N ASN A 276 -6.53 -3.62 12.03
CA ASN A 276 -6.28 -4.63 11.02
C ASN A 276 -7.22 -4.41 9.83
N ALA A 277 -6.68 -4.01 8.68
CA ALA A 277 -7.48 -3.59 7.55
C ALA A 277 -8.34 -4.71 6.93
N MET A 278 -7.78 -5.90 6.76
CA MET A 278 -8.52 -7.02 6.17
C MET A 278 -9.61 -7.55 7.10
N TYR A 279 -9.32 -7.54 8.40
CA TYR A 279 -10.30 -7.93 9.41
C TYR A 279 -11.44 -6.92 9.52
N ASP A 280 -11.13 -5.62 9.38
CA ASP A 280 -12.14 -4.56 9.33
C ASP A 280 -13.11 -4.75 8.16
N ILE A 281 -12.61 -4.99 6.94
CA ILE A 281 -13.48 -5.30 5.79
C ILE A 281 -14.39 -6.49 6.09
N LEU A 282 -13.85 -7.54 6.69
CA LEU A 282 -14.62 -8.73 7.02
C LEU A 282 -15.70 -8.46 8.08
N ILE A 283 -15.34 -7.77 9.14
CA ILE A 283 -16.26 -7.51 10.27
C ILE A 283 -17.35 -6.52 9.86
N VAL A 284 -16.95 -5.40 9.27
CA VAL A 284 -17.89 -4.32 8.92
C VAL A 284 -18.81 -4.69 7.77
N HIS A 285 -18.26 -5.31 6.73
CA HIS A 285 -18.99 -5.55 5.46
C HIS A 285 -19.39 -7.01 5.22
N GLY A 286 -18.94 -7.95 6.07
CA GLY A 286 -19.27 -9.36 6.00
C GLY A 286 -18.50 -10.15 4.95
N PHE A 287 -18.73 -11.48 4.94
CA PHE A 287 -17.99 -12.41 4.10
C PHE A 287 -18.16 -12.18 2.60
N ILE A 288 -19.34 -11.70 2.14
CA ILE A 288 -19.59 -11.48 0.71
C ILE A 288 -18.69 -10.36 0.18
N VAL A 289 -18.73 -9.18 0.82
CA VAL A 289 -17.92 -8.03 0.41
C VAL A 289 -16.45 -8.33 0.61
N PHE A 290 -16.08 -8.99 1.71
CA PHE A 290 -14.70 -9.40 1.95
C PHE A 290 -14.17 -10.32 0.84
N ALA A 291 -14.92 -11.35 0.43
CA ALA A 291 -14.48 -12.28 -0.62
C ALA A 291 -14.26 -11.57 -1.96
N ILE A 292 -15.18 -10.66 -2.33
CA ILE A 292 -15.04 -9.88 -3.56
C ILE A 292 -13.86 -8.91 -3.47
N SER A 293 -13.70 -8.21 -2.35
CA SER A 293 -12.56 -7.32 -2.11
C SER A 293 -11.23 -8.07 -2.12
N ALA A 294 -11.17 -9.25 -1.50
CA ALA A 294 -10.00 -10.13 -1.52
C ALA A 294 -9.63 -10.52 -2.96
N PHE A 295 -10.62 -10.86 -3.79
CA PHE A 295 -10.39 -11.12 -5.22
C PHE A 295 -9.79 -9.91 -5.92
N VAL A 296 -10.33 -8.69 -5.73
CA VAL A 296 -9.81 -7.45 -6.33
C VAL A 296 -8.37 -7.21 -5.91
N ILE A 297 -8.09 -7.30 -4.61
CA ILE A 297 -6.76 -7.07 -4.05
C ILE A 297 -5.76 -8.08 -4.61
N ILE A 298 -6.06 -9.38 -4.53
CA ILE A 298 -5.17 -10.45 -5.00
C ILE A 298 -4.94 -10.33 -6.51
N ALA A 299 -5.98 -10.04 -7.29
CA ALA A 299 -5.87 -9.84 -8.74
C ALA A 299 -4.92 -8.66 -9.07
N ARG A 300 -4.98 -7.57 -8.30
CA ARG A 300 -4.07 -6.43 -8.45
C ARG A 300 -2.64 -6.75 -8.04
N LEU A 301 -2.46 -7.40 -6.90
CA LEU A 301 -1.13 -7.84 -6.46
C LEU A 301 -0.50 -8.79 -7.48
N ILE A 302 -1.23 -9.78 -7.99
CA ILE A 302 -0.74 -10.70 -9.03
C ILE A 302 -0.43 -9.93 -10.33
N GLY A 303 -1.24 -8.95 -10.69
CA GLY A 303 -1.03 -8.12 -11.88
C GLY A 303 0.25 -7.27 -11.85
N MET A 304 0.79 -6.98 -10.67
CA MET A 304 2.05 -6.24 -10.51
C MET A 304 3.30 -7.12 -10.72
N ARG A 305 3.17 -8.43 -10.70
CA ARG A 305 4.27 -9.40 -10.68
C ARG A 305 5.37 -9.13 -11.69
N ASP A 306 5.00 -8.99 -12.95
CA ASP A 306 5.95 -8.87 -14.06
C ASP A 306 6.58 -7.46 -14.14
N ARG A 307 6.11 -6.53 -13.31
CA ARG A 307 6.54 -5.12 -13.29
C ARG A 307 7.49 -4.80 -12.13
N ILE A 308 7.47 -5.56 -11.04
CA ILE A 308 8.23 -5.24 -9.82
C ILE A 308 9.74 -5.12 -10.07
N ARG A 309 10.30 -5.90 -10.96
CA ARG A 309 11.73 -5.86 -11.33
C ARG A 309 12.01 -5.25 -12.70
N ALA A 310 11.05 -4.55 -13.28
CA ALA A 310 11.28 -3.89 -14.57
C ALA A 310 12.39 -2.83 -14.47
N ASN A 311 12.44 -2.12 -13.36
CA ASN A 311 13.47 -1.13 -13.06
C ASN A 311 13.58 -0.92 -11.53
N PRO A 312 14.60 -0.15 -11.05
CA PRO A 312 14.77 0.10 -9.61
C PRO A 312 13.61 0.82 -8.93
N TYR A 313 12.86 1.65 -9.63
CA TYR A 313 11.71 2.39 -9.05
C TYR A 313 10.55 1.45 -8.78
N THR A 314 10.26 0.56 -9.72
CA THR A 314 9.20 -0.44 -9.58
C THR A 314 9.53 -1.48 -8.52
N LEU A 315 10.83 -1.78 -8.32
CA LEU A 315 11.28 -2.62 -7.21
C LEU A 315 10.98 -1.95 -5.86
N ILE A 316 11.29 -0.66 -5.70
CA ILE A 316 11.00 0.11 -4.49
C ILE A 316 9.48 0.17 -4.29
N ALA A 317 8.71 0.56 -5.32
CA ALA A 317 7.27 0.69 -5.24
C ALA A 317 6.57 -0.63 -4.88
N GLY A 318 6.96 -1.74 -5.52
CA GLY A 318 6.41 -3.07 -5.22
C GLY A 318 6.72 -3.53 -3.80
N SER A 319 7.97 -3.31 -3.35
CA SER A 319 8.38 -3.63 -1.98
C SER A 319 7.60 -2.81 -0.94
N ALA A 320 7.40 -1.52 -1.21
CA ALA A 320 6.63 -0.63 -0.35
C ALA A 320 5.15 -1.02 -0.28
N ILE A 321 4.52 -1.37 -1.40
CA ILE A 321 3.13 -1.83 -1.42
C ILE A 321 2.97 -3.09 -0.56
N PHE A 322 3.83 -4.10 -0.74
CA PHE A 322 3.78 -5.29 0.11
C PHE A 322 4.05 -4.98 1.58
N ALA A 323 4.95 -4.05 1.88
CA ALA A 323 5.22 -3.61 3.25
C ALA A 323 3.96 -2.99 3.90
N ILE A 324 3.24 -2.13 3.18
CA ILE A 324 1.99 -1.52 3.66
C ILE A 324 0.90 -2.60 3.87
N PHE A 325 0.79 -3.58 2.96
CA PHE A 325 -0.15 -4.70 3.14
C PHE A 325 0.18 -5.54 4.38
N PHE A 326 1.45 -5.80 4.67
CA PHE A 326 1.83 -6.59 5.84
C PHE A 326 1.80 -5.78 7.14
N GLU A 327 2.07 -4.48 7.06
CA GLU A 327 1.84 -3.55 8.17
C GLU A 327 0.36 -3.56 8.58
N SER A 328 -0.55 -3.61 7.62
CA SER A 328 -2.00 -3.62 7.86
C SER A 328 -2.51 -4.83 8.65
N PHE A 329 -1.66 -5.81 8.97
CA PHE A 329 -1.99 -6.88 9.92
C PHE A 329 -2.08 -6.36 11.36
N ILE A 330 -1.42 -5.25 11.65
CA ILE A 330 -1.34 -4.66 12.98
C ILE A 330 -1.86 -3.22 13.06
N ASP A 331 -2.20 -2.61 11.91
CA ASP A 331 -2.87 -1.31 11.87
C ASP A 331 -3.82 -1.20 10.66
N MET A 332 -4.53 -0.07 10.51
CA MET A 332 -5.48 0.16 9.41
C MET A 332 -4.95 1.13 8.34
N ASP A 333 -3.68 1.48 8.39
CA ASP A 333 -3.08 2.53 7.57
C ASP A 333 -3.26 2.30 6.06
N LEU A 334 -3.32 1.04 5.62
CA LEU A 334 -3.61 0.66 4.24
C LEU A 334 -4.92 1.26 3.68
N MET A 335 -5.95 1.39 4.53
CA MET A 335 -7.29 1.82 4.12
C MET A 335 -7.59 3.28 4.47
N TRP A 336 -6.75 3.91 5.28
CA TRP A 336 -7.01 5.28 5.70
C TRP A 336 -6.77 6.26 4.56
N ALA A 337 -7.74 7.15 4.37
CA ALA A 337 -7.72 8.17 3.32
C ALA A 337 -6.45 9.03 3.34
N ASP A 338 -5.89 9.26 4.52
CA ASP A 338 -4.68 10.05 4.72
C ASP A 338 -3.47 9.48 3.99
N TYR A 339 -3.35 8.16 3.90
CA TYR A 339 -2.23 7.48 3.24
C TYR A 339 -2.53 7.11 1.78
N ALA A 340 -3.80 7.25 1.35
CA ALA A 340 -4.23 6.93 -0.01
C ALA A 340 -3.41 7.62 -1.11
N PRO A 341 -2.99 8.90 -0.99
CA PRO A 341 -2.14 9.55 -1.99
C PRO A 341 -0.79 8.87 -2.19
N ILE A 342 -0.19 8.36 -1.11
CA ILE A 342 1.11 7.65 -1.18
C ILE A 342 0.92 6.30 -1.86
N LEU A 343 -0.07 5.51 -1.44
CA LEU A 343 -0.39 4.22 -2.06
C LEU A 343 -0.73 4.38 -3.54
N PHE A 344 -1.47 5.44 -3.90
CA PHE A 344 -1.79 5.77 -5.27
C PHE A 344 -0.55 6.08 -6.10
N PHE A 345 0.39 6.86 -5.57
CA PHE A 345 1.66 7.16 -6.23
C PHE A 345 2.52 5.91 -6.44
N LEU A 346 2.62 5.03 -5.44
CA LEU A 346 3.33 3.76 -5.53
C LEU A 346 2.74 2.85 -6.62
N LEU A 347 1.42 2.76 -6.68
CA LEU A 347 0.72 1.98 -7.71
C LEU A 347 0.92 2.56 -9.11
N ILE A 348 0.78 3.88 -9.29
CA ILE A 348 1.03 4.52 -10.58
C ILE A 348 2.47 4.25 -11.04
N THR A 349 3.45 4.34 -10.13
CA THR A 349 4.86 4.05 -10.46
C THR A 349 5.03 2.64 -11.03
N LEU A 350 4.33 1.65 -10.50
CA LEU A 350 4.37 0.28 -11.01
C LEU A 350 3.76 0.11 -12.41
N TYR A 351 2.77 0.93 -12.74
CA TYR A 351 2.00 0.78 -13.98
C TYR A 351 2.38 1.79 -15.07
N ARG A 352 3.41 2.60 -14.84
CA ARG A 352 3.89 3.58 -15.82
C ARG A 352 4.56 2.90 -17.00
N ASP A 353 3.91 2.92 -18.15
CA ASP A 353 4.31 2.19 -19.35
C ASP A 353 5.63 2.67 -19.97
N GLU A 354 5.95 3.98 -19.88
CA GLU A 354 7.20 4.54 -20.44
C GLU A 354 8.46 3.93 -19.80
N GLU A 355 8.44 3.70 -18.49
CA GLU A 355 9.56 3.08 -17.79
C GLU A 355 9.72 1.60 -18.16
N TRP A 356 8.61 0.91 -18.40
CA TRP A 356 8.60 -0.46 -18.89
C TRP A 356 9.20 -0.56 -20.30
N GLU A 357 8.83 0.36 -21.21
CA GLU A 357 9.37 0.36 -22.58
C GLU A 357 10.87 0.71 -22.62
N ILE A 358 11.34 1.64 -21.79
CA ILE A 358 12.76 1.98 -21.66
C ILE A 358 13.55 0.77 -21.15
N ALA A 359 13.08 0.10 -20.12
CA ALA A 359 13.72 -1.11 -19.60
C ALA A 359 13.76 -2.23 -20.62
N LYS A 360 12.70 -2.40 -21.42
CA LYS A 360 12.63 -3.38 -22.51
C LYS A 360 13.58 -3.04 -23.66
N LYS A 361 13.67 -1.77 -24.08
CA LYS A 361 14.60 -1.31 -25.10
C LYS A 361 16.05 -1.43 -24.66
N GLY A 362 16.35 -1.16 -23.38
CA GLY A 362 17.68 -1.34 -22.82
C GLY A 362 18.13 -2.80 -22.82
N SER A 363 17.23 -3.74 -22.52
CA SER A 363 17.55 -5.18 -22.54
C SER A 363 17.75 -5.75 -23.95
N THR A 364 17.03 -5.25 -24.96
CA THR A 364 17.21 -5.65 -26.37
C THR A 364 18.49 -5.09 -26.94
N SER A 365 18.90 -3.86 -26.62
CA SER A 365 20.15 -3.28 -27.09
C SER A 365 21.40 -4.01 -26.56
N VAL A 366 21.35 -4.56 -25.36
CA VAL A 366 22.44 -5.36 -24.78
C VAL A 366 22.50 -6.76 -25.41
N ALA A 367 21.35 -7.33 -25.78
CA ALA A 367 21.28 -8.62 -26.47
C ALA A 367 21.82 -8.51 -27.89
N ASP A 368 21.48 -7.44 -28.62
CA ASP A 368 21.98 -7.19 -30.00
C ASP A 368 23.47 -6.79 -30.01
N ALA A 369 23.98 -6.15 -28.97
CA ALA A 369 25.41 -5.82 -28.87
C ALA A 369 26.30 -7.04 -28.58
N GLY A 370 25.71 -8.13 -28.08
CA GLY A 370 26.40 -9.41 -27.82
C GLY A 370 26.58 -10.29 -29.07
N GLU A 371 25.86 -10.04 -30.18
CA GLU A 371 26.04 -10.70 -31.47
C GLU A 371 26.89 -9.86 -32.44
N VAL A 372 28.06 -9.43 -32.02
CA VAL A 372 29.08 -9.03 -32.99
C VAL A 372 29.57 -10.33 -33.66
N ARG A 373 29.01 -10.63 -34.82
CA ARG A 373 29.54 -11.67 -35.71
C ARG A 373 31.01 -11.42 -35.91
N LEU A 374 31.83 -12.31 -35.37
CA LEU A 374 33.21 -12.46 -35.84
C LEU A 374 33.13 -12.88 -37.33
N GLU A 375 33.35 -11.93 -38.27
CA GLU A 375 33.57 -12.28 -39.65
C GLU A 375 34.76 -13.25 -39.74
N PRO A 376 34.63 -14.34 -40.48
CA PRO A 376 35.73 -15.26 -40.65
C PRO A 376 36.86 -14.56 -41.45
N SER A 377 38.01 -14.44 -40.79
CA SER A 377 39.23 -13.92 -41.39
C SER A 377 39.51 -14.59 -42.74
N LEU A 378 39.59 -13.81 -43.82
CA LEU A 378 40.05 -14.18 -45.14
C LEU A 378 41.37 -14.94 -45.04
N LYS A 379 41.40 -16.13 -45.61
CA LYS A 379 42.64 -16.90 -45.86
C LYS A 379 43.54 -16.08 -46.73
N PRO A 380 44.84 -16.00 -46.47
CA PRO A 380 45.80 -15.44 -47.44
C PRO A 380 45.93 -16.39 -48.58
N ASP A 381 45.68 -15.89 -49.81
CA ASP A 381 46.00 -16.57 -51.07
C ASP A 381 47.49 -16.86 -51.14
N GLY A 382 47.81 -18.13 -51.29
CA GLY A 382 49.16 -18.57 -51.65
C GLY A 382 49.39 -18.38 -53.11
N THR A 383 50.44 -17.63 -53.46
CA THR A 383 51.02 -17.63 -54.78
C THR A 383 52.47 -18.14 -54.72
N SER A 384 52.66 -19.19 -55.53
CA SER A 384 53.87 -19.76 -56.12
C SER A 384 55.00 -20.23 -55.23
#